data_8654266fecc8594ee34903b3d215e872
#
_entry.id   8654266fecc8594ee34903b3d215e872
#
_cell.length_a   1.000
_cell.length_b   1.000
_cell.length_c   1.000
_cell.angle_alpha   90.00
_cell.angle_beta   90.00
_cell.angle_gamma   90.00
#
_symmetry.space_group_name_H-M   'P 1'
#
loop_
_entity.id
_entity.type
_entity.pdbx_description
1 polymer ?
#
loop_
_entity_poly.entity_id
_entity_poly.type
_entity_poly.pdbx_seq_one_letter_code
_entity_poly.pdbx_strand_id
1 'polypeptide(L)'
;MRIAVLADVHGNLPAFEAALAAAHRTAPDLLVIAGDVVNGAPDSGACWRLARSEADVLLRGNHERYAIDRATPAAEPAWSGPRFRPAAWTAAELDGLEDDVRRAPIAAAVADDVLVVHALPASDRGSVYPWTPETEVADAFEGVTARLVVRGHNHLPFHRTLVDGRLLVSVGAVGLALAGRPEAQWALLTRAPDGWRVEHRSEPYDVDAALRRFDDSGYLDAAGPMGRLFRREVATGSHHLVPFARFEARWRAANGVVADDDAALEAALAAFLSASG
;
A
#
# COMPACT_ATOMS: atom_id res chain seq x y z
N MET A 1 12.27 21.42 -10.73
CA MET A 1 12.15 20.44 -9.65
C MET A 1 11.36 19.25 -10.14
N ARG A 2 11.87 18.05 -9.90
CA ARG A 2 11.25 16.77 -10.23
C ARG A 2 11.19 15.92 -8.97
N ILE A 3 10.03 15.33 -8.68
CA ILE A 3 9.82 14.48 -7.50
C ILE A 3 9.28 13.14 -8.00
N ALA A 4 10.00 12.05 -7.71
CA ALA A 4 9.49 10.70 -7.91
C ALA A 4 8.79 10.25 -6.62
N VAL A 5 7.55 9.79 -6.72
CA VAL A 5 6.77 9.32 -5.57
C VAL A 5 6.32 7.89 -5.81
N LEU A 6 6.78 7.00 -4.92
CA LEU A 6 6.43 5.60 -4.84
C LEU A 6 5.58 5.37 -3.59
N ALA A 7 4.66 4.40 -3.61
CA ALA A 7 3.88 3.99 -2.45
C ALA A 7 3.43 2.54 -2.55
N ASP A 8 2.95 1.98 -1.44
CA ASP A 8 2.24 0.70 -1.43
C ASP A 8 3.10 -0.45 -2.03
N VAL A 9 4.33 -0.58 -1.51
CA VAL A 9 5.32 -1.61 -1.92
C VAL A 9 4.92 -2.98 -1.41
N HIS A 10 4.35 -3.03 -0.20
CA HIS A 10 3.79 -4.23 0.40
C HIS A 10 4.73 -5.45 0.42
N GLY A 11 6.02 -5.24 0.69
CA GLY A 11 6.99 -6.33 0.78
C GLY A 11 7.33 -7.01 -0.56
N ASN A 12 6.88 -6.47 -1.70
CA ASN A 12 7.17 -6.99 -3.04
C ASN A 12 8.51 -6.43 -3.53
N LEU A 13 9.61 -7.06 -3.11
CA LEU A 13 10.97 -6.60 -3.40
C LEU A 13 11.27 -6.50 -4.91
N PRO A 14 10.92 -7.49 -5.77
CA PRO A 14 11.19 -7.37 -7.21
C PRO A 14 10.47 -6.18 -7.87
N ALA A 15 9.22 -5.91 -7.48
CA ALA A 15 8.49 -4.74 -7.98
C ALA A 15 9.12 -3.43 -7.49
N PHE A 16 9.57 -3.40 -6.23
CA PHE A 16 10.19 -2.22 -5.65
C PHE A 16 11.53 -1.89 -6.30
N GLU A 17 12.39 -2.88 -6.52
CA GLU A 17 13.66 -2.70 -7.23
C GLU A 17 13.45 -2.16 -8.67
N ALA A 18 12.45 -2.71 -9.40
CA ALA A 18 12.11 -2.24 -10.73
C ALA A 18 11.63 -0.78 -10.74
N ALA A 19 10.74 -0.41 -9.81
CA ALA A 19 10.23 0.96 -9.66
C ALA A 19 11.34 1.94 -9.27
N LEU A 20 12.23 1.59 -8.33
CA LEU A 20 13.38 2.39 -7.94
C LEU A 20 14.32 2.64 -9.11
N ALA A 21 14.68 1.57 -9.84
CA ALA A 21 15.54 1.69 -11.02
C ALA A 21 14.91 2.62 -12.08
N ALA A 22 13.58 2.54 -12.28
CA ALA A 22 12.86 3.42 -13.20
C ALA A 22 12.83 4.88 -12.71
N ALA A 23 12.58 5.09 -11.42
CA ALA A 23 12.60 6.41 -10.82
C ALA A 23 13.97 7.09 -10.95
N HIS A 24 15.05 6.38 -10.64
CA HIS A 24 16.42 6.89 -10.78
C HIS A 24 16.79 7.26 -12.21
N ARG A 25 16.32 6.50 -13.23
CA ARG A 25 16.53 6.86 -14.65
C ARG A 25 15.91 8.23 -15.01
N THR A 26 14.94 8.70 -14.23
CA THR A 26 14.36 10.03 -14.46
C THR A 26 15.18 11.16 -13.84
N ALA A 27 16.24 10.88 -13.08
CA ALA A 27 17.06 11.83 -12.32
C ALA A 27 16.17 12.81 -11.52
N PRO A 28 15.37 12.34 -10.56
CA PRO A 28 14.54 13.20 -9.74
C PRO A 28 15.41 14.01 -8.77
N ASP A 29 14.95 15.21 -8.40
CA ASP A 29 15.56 16.00 -7.34
C ASP A 29 15.23 15.46 -5.95
N LEU A 30 14.10 14.75 -5.81
CA LEU A 30 13.65 14.06 -4.59
C LEU A 30 13.02 12.72 -4.94
N LEU A 31 13.36 11.69 -4.17
CA LEU A 31 12.69 10.40 -4.15
C LEU A 31 11.89 10.26 -2.85
N VAL A 32 10.58 10.14 -2.97
CA VAL A 32 9.65 10.03 -1.85
C VAL A 32 8.99 8.66 -1.85
N ILE A 33 8.96 8.01 -0.70
CA ILE A 33 8.22 6.76 -0.49
C ILE A 33 7.09 7.04 0.50
N ALA A 34 5.84 6.95 0.01
CA ALA A 34 4.66 7.43 0.70
C ALA A 34 3.94 6.35 1.53
N GLY A 35 4.70 5.44 2.18
CA GLY A 35 4.18 4.46 3.13
C GLY A 35 3.71 3.13 2.51
N ASP A 36 3.26 2.23 3.37
CA ASP A 36 2.90 0.84 3.08
C ASP A 36 4.03 0.11 2.32
N VAL A 37 5.25 0.25 2.83
CA VAL A 37 6.44 -0.44 2.32
C VAL A 37 6.38 -1.92 2.66
N VAL A 38 5.75 -2.26 3.78
CA VAL A 38 5.72 -3.60 4.36
C VAL A 38 4.33 -4.23 4.30
N ASN A 39 4.24 -5.52 4.64
CA ASN A 39 3.02 -6.31 4.83
C ASN A 39 2.18 -6.51 3.56
N GLY A 40 2.22 -7.72 3.05
CA GLY A 40 1.54 -8.15 1.82
C GLY A 40 2.29 -9.29 1.14
N ALA A 41 3.48 -9.04 0.67
CA ALA A 41 4.45 -10.03 0.19
C ALA A 41 5.53 -10.30 1.26
N PRO A 42 6.36 -11.34 1.08
CA PRO A 42 7.21 -11.89 2.14
C PRO A 42 8.43 -11.06 2.54
N ASP A 43 8.85 -10.04 1.75
CA ASP A 43 10.16 -9.39 1.91
C ASP A 43 10.08 -8.03 2.64
N SER A 44 9.23 -7.90 3.64
CA SER A 44 8.97 -6.64 4.34
C SER A 44 10.22 -5.99 4.92
N GLY A 45 11.06 -6.77 5.62
CA GLY A 45 12.29 -6.27 6.21
C GLY A 45 13.32 -5.80 5.17
N ALA A 46 13.43 -6.50 4.04
CA ALA A 46 14.31 -6.10 2.94
C ALA A 46 13.81 -4.81 2.27
N CYS A 47 12.50 -4.73 2.01
CA CYS A 47 11.88 -3.52 1.44
C CYS A 47 12.03 -2.31 2.35
N TRP A 48 11.84 -2.46 3.67
CA TRP A 48 12.03 -1.34 4.60
C TRP A 48 13.47 -0.83 4.60
N ARG A 49 14.46 -1.72 4.69
CA ARG A 49 15.89 -1.35 4.63
C ARG A 49 16.24 -0.66 3.32
N LEU A 50 15.75 -1.16 2.20
CA LEU A 50 15.97 -0.54 0.89
C LEU A 50 15.31 0.84 0.81
N ALA A 51 14.06 0.98 1.29
CA ALA A 51 13.39 2.28 1.35
C ALA A 51 14.16 3.30 2.17
N ARG A 52 14.71 2.89 3.32
CA ARG A 52 15.54 3.75 4.18
C ARG A 52 16.83 4.21 3.52
N SER A 53 17.43 3.37 2.68
CA SER A 53 18.69 3.74 1.99
C SER A 53 18.47 4.63 0.77
N GLU A 54 17.31 4.54 0.13
CA GLU A 54 17.05 5.19 -1.16
C GLU A 54 16.23 6.48 -1.07
N ALA A 55 15.29 6.56 -0.10
CA ALA A 55 14.36 7.68 -0.02
C ALA A 55 14.98 8.92 0.64
N ASP A 56 14.79 10.09 0.00
CA ASP A 56 15.00 11.38 0.66
C ASP A 56 13.93 11.65 1.72
N VAL A 57 12.68 11.19 1.45
CA VAL A 57 11.56 11.24 2.39
C VAL A 57 10.85 9.89 2.42
N LEU A 58 10.80 9.28 3.60
CA LEU A 58 10.10 8.02 3.84
C LEU A 58 8.97 8.24 4.83
N LEU A 59 7.74 7.93 4.40
CA LEU A 59 6.56 7.88 5.25
C LEU A 59 6.26 6.44 5.67
N ARG A 60 5.48 6.29 6.73
CA ARG A 60 4.81 5.03 7.07
C ARG A 60 3.32 5.10 6.76
N GLY A 61 2.72 3.96 6.48
CA GLY A 61 1.28 3.82 6.31
C GLY A 61 0.64 2.96 7.40
N ASN A 62 -0.57 2.48 7.13
CA ASN A 62 -1.30 1.64 8.07
C ASN A 62 -0.71 0.23 8.18
N HIS A 63 -0.06 -0.28 7.14
CA HIS A 63 0.53 -1.62 7.17
C HIS A 63 1.78 -1.68 8.06
N GLU A 64 2.58 -0.64 8.11
CA GLU A 64 3.62 -0.49 9.12
C GLU A 64 3.03 -0.54 10.52
N ARG A 65 1.98 0.24 10.79
CA ARG A 65 1.33 0.29 12.11
C ARG A 65 0.75 -1.07 12.51
N TYR A 66 0.12 -1.80 11.59
CA TYR A 66 -0.39 -3.15 11.88
C TYR A 66 0.71 -4.10 12.34
N ALA A 67 1.90 -4.01 11.78
CA ALA A 67 3.02 -4.85 12.16
C ALA A 67 3.62 -4.45 13.53
N ILE A 68 3.96 -3.15 13.72
CA ILE A 68 4.71 -2.71 14.90
C ILE A 68 3.86 -2.52 16.16
N ASP A 69 2.55 -2.27 16.02
CA ASP A 69 1.67 -2.01 17.16
C ASP A 69 0.86 -3.25 17.61
N ARG A 70 0.88 -4.36 16.85
CA ARG A 70 0.08 -5.56 17.16
C ARG A 70 0.40 -6.21 18.52
N ALA A 71 1.60 -6.04 19.03
CA ALA A 71 2.04 -6.54 20.35
C ALA A 71 2.08 -5.43 21.41
N THR A 72 1.44 -4.29 21.17
CA THR A 72 1.39 -3.14 22.09
C THR A 72 -0.03 -2.88 22.58
N PRO A 73 -0.24 -2.02 23.61
CA PRO A 73 -1.56 -1.60 24.02
C PRO A 73 -2.38 -0.85 22.94
N ALA A 74 -1.77 -0.44 21.84
CA ALA A 74 -2.43 0.20 20.70
C ALA A 74 -3.07 -0.83 19.74
N ALA A 75 -2.85 -2.14 19.95
CA ALA A 75 -3.41 -3.17 19.12
C ALA A 75 -4.94 -3.19 19.16
N GLU A 76 -5.56 -3.22 18.00
CA GLU A 76 -7.00 -3.48 17.91
C GLU A 76 -7.26 -4.99 18.11
N PRO A 77 -8.36 -5.39 18.77
CA PRO A 77 -8.67 -6.81 19.03
C PRO A 77 -8.65 -7.68 17.76
N ALA A 78 -9.08 -7.14 16.62
CA ALA A 78 -9.09 -7.84 15.34
C ALA A 78 -7.69 -8.22 14.83
N TRP A 79 -6.62 -7.55 15.29
CA TRP A 79 -5.26 -7.82 14.81
C TRP A 79 -4.65 -9.12 15.36
N SER A 80 -5.29 -9.75 16.34
CA SER A 80 -4.93 -11.09 16.79
C SER A 80 -5.56 -12.21 15.95
N GLY A 81 -6.55 -11.89 15.11
CA GLY A 81 -7.30 -12.84 14.30
C GLY A 81 -6.55 -13.32 13.05
N PRO A 82 -7.10 -14.34 12.38
CA PRO A 82 -6.44 -15.02 11.26
C PRO A 82 -6.20 -14.12 10.04
N ARG A 83 -7.00 -13.06 9.89
CA ARG A 83 -6.80 -12.08 8.80
C ARG A 83 -5.53 -11.25 8.96
N PHE A 84 -4.99 -11.14 10.17
CA PHE A 84 -3.78 -10.37 10.46
C PHE A 84 -2.51 -11.24 10.59
N ARG A 85 -2.56 -12.51 10.21
CA ARG A 85 -1.37 -13.37 10.13
C ARG A 85 -0.27 -12.79 9.22
N PRO A 86 -0.55 -12.16 8.07
CA PRO A 86 0.47 -11.44 7.29
C PRO A 86 1.20 -10.36 8.09
N ALA A 87 0.48 -9.59 8.92
CA ALA A 87 1.10 -8.60 9.79
C ALA A 87 1.96 -9.23 10.92
N ALA A 88 1.65 -10.46 11.33
CA ALA A 88 2.49 -11.21 12.27
C ALA A 88 3.83 -11.63 11.63
N TRP A 89 3.80 -12.10 10.39
CA TRP A 89 5.02 -12.36 9.61
C TRP A 89 5.85 -11.09 9.46
N THR A 90 5.21 -10.00 9.05
CA THR A 90 5.87 -8.70 8.87
C THR A 90 6.52 -8.20 10.14
N ALA A 91 5.87 -8.37 11.30
CA ALA A 91 6.46 -7.99 12.59
C ALA A 91 7.77 -8.74 12.87
N ALA A 92 7.84 -10.02 12.53
CA ALA A 92 9.07 -10.81 12.67
C ALA A 92 10.18 -10.34 11.69
N GLU A 93 9.80 -9.97 10.45
CA GLU A 93 10.73 -9.41 9.46
C GLU A 93 11.28 -8.03 9.86
N LEU A 94 10.55 -7.29 10.71
CA LEU A 94 10.92 -5.96 11.22
C LEU A 94 11.63 -6.00 12.58
N ASP A 95 12.00 -7.19 13.08
CA ASP A 95 12.70 -7.33 14.35
C ASP A 95 13.95 -6.42 14.40
N GLY A 96 14.02 -5.58 15.43
CA GLY A 96 15.07 -4.56 15.60
C GLY A 96 14.91 -3.30 14.71
N LEU A 97 13.87 -3.18 13.90
CA LEU A 97 13.56 -2.01 13.07
C LEU A 97 12.34 -1.21 13.55
N GLU A 98 11.62 -1.68 14.58
CA GLU A 98 10.33 -1.15 15.02
C GLU A 98 10.40 0.34 15.36
N ASP A 99 11.45 0.76 16.04
CA ASP A 99 11.65 2.16 16.41
C ASP A 99 11.96 3.05 15.19
N ASP A 100 12.64 2.52 14.19
CA ASP A 100 12.89 3.23 12.94
C ASP A 100 11.58 3.40 12.16
N VAL A 101 10.79 2.34 12.04
CA VAL A 101 9.45 2.36 11.43
C VAL A 101 8.54 3.35 12.17
N ARG A 102 8.52 3.34 13.49
CA ARG A 102 7.68 4.21 14.31
C ARG A 102 8.01 5.69 14.15
N ARG A 103 9.29 6.03 13.93
CA ARG A 103 9.74 7.42 13.71
C ARG A 103 9.35 7.98 12.36
N ALA A 104 9.07 7.14 11.35
CA ALA A 104 8.62 7.62 10.05
C ALA A 104 7.24 8.30 10.18
N PRO A 105 7.07 9.54 9.67
CA PRO A 105 5.79 10.24 9.73
C PRO A 105 4.76 9.63 8.76
N ILE A 106 3.48 9.96 8.94
CA ILE A 106 2.41 9.59 7.99
C ILE A 106 2.18 10.66 6.91
N ALA A 107 2.79 11.84 7.10
CA ALA A 107 2.69 12.99 6.21
C ALA A 107 3.96 13.83 6.29
N ALA A 108 4.38 14.43 5.18
CA ALA A 108 5.52 15.36 5.12
C ALA A 108 5.32 16.43 4.04
N ALA A 109 5.66 17.68 4.36
CA ALA A 109 5.86 18.71 3.35
C ALA A 109 7.23 18.46 2.67
N VAL A 110 7.21 18.26 1.36
CA VAL A 110 8.43 17.95 0.57
C VAL A 110 8.89 19.13 -0.28
N ALA A 111 8.05 20.14 -0.44
CA ALA A 111 8.34 21.45 -1.00
C ALA A 111 7.34 22.47 -0.43
N ASP A 112 7.55 23.76 -0.67
CA ASP A 112 6.73 24.85 -0.13
C ASP A 112 5.22 24.67 -0.39
N ASP A 113 4.86 24.05 -1.50
CA ASP A 113 3.48 23.86 -1.94
C ASP A 113 3.11 22.39 -2.18
N VAL A 114 3.92 21.42 -1.69
CA VAL A 114 3.72 19.97 -1.87
C VAL A 114 3.65 19.27 -0.53
N LEU A 115 2.51 18.65 -0.25
CA LEU A 115 2.29 17.74 0.87
C LEU A 115 2.19 16.31 0.35
N VAL A 116 3.00 15.41 0.89
CA VAL A 116 2.85 13.97 0.67
C VAL A 116 2.29 13.34 1.94
N VAL A 117 1.27 12.52 1.79
CA VAL A 117 0.65 11.76 2.89
C VAL A 117 0.57 10.29 2.49
N HIS A 118 0.50 9.37 3.46
CA HIS A 118 0.15 8.01 3.08
C HIS A 118 -1.33 7.93 2.65
N ALA A 119 -2.25 8.21 3.52
CA ALA A 119 -3.70 8.18 3.25
C ALA A 119 -4.33 9.59 3.36
N LEU A 120 -4.39 10.15 4.55
CA LEU A 120 -4.90 11.49 4.85
C LEU A 120 -3.90 12.28 5.71
N PRO A 121 -3.99 13.61 5.80
CA PRO A 121 -3.03 14.42 6.53
C PRO A 121 -2.85 14.03 8.01
N ALA A 122 -3.92 13.63 8.68
CA ALA A 122 -3.93 13.29 10.09
C ALA A 122 -4.23 11.80 10.37
N SER A 123 -4.28 10.96 9.32
CA SER A 123 -4.63 9.54 9.46
C SER A 123 -3.90 8.70 8.44
N ASP A 124 -3.40 7.55 8.86
CA ASP A 124 -2.85 6.53 7.98
C ASP A 124 -3.93 5.67 7.29
N ARG A 125 -5.20 5.99 7.50
CA ARG A 125 -6.38 5.35 6.89
C ARG A 125 -7.26 6.40 6.24
N GLY A 126 -8.15 5.94 5.39
CA GLY A 126 -9.12 6.77 4.69
C GLY A 126 -8.82 6.87 3.20
N SER A 127 -9.78 6.45 2.40
CA SER A 127 -9.62 6.38 0.95
C SER A 127 -10.32 7.55 0.29
N VAL A 128 -9.64 8.14 -0.70
CA VAL A 128 -10.22 9.09 -1.64
C VAL A 128 -10.06 8.50 -3.04
N TYR A 129 -11.16 8.38 -3.74
CA TYR A 129 -11.23 7.83 -5.10
C TYR A 129 -11.54 8.91 -6.12
N PRO A 130 -11.38 8.65 -7.43
CA PRO A 130 -11.76 9.62 -8.48
C PRO A 130 -13.21 10.11 -8.39
N TRP A 131 -14.10 9.26 -7.85
CA TRP A 131 -15.54 9.51 -7.71
C TRP A 131 -15.97 9.96 -6.29
N THR A 132 -15.03 10.12 -5.34
CA THR A 132 -15.34 10.66 -4.02
C THR A 132 -15.91 12.08 -4.15
N PRO A 133 -17.07 12.39 -3.55
CA PRO A 133 -17.65 13.71 -3.59
C PRO A 133 -16.69 14.82 -3.12
N GLU A 134 -16.76 16.00 -3.75
CA GLU A 134 -15.89 17.13 -3.40
C GLU A 134 -16.00 17.56 -1.94
N THR A 135 -17.19 17.50 -1.37
CA THR A 135 -17.42 17.85 0.05
C THR A 135 -16.64 16.90 0.97
N GLU A 136 -16.67 15.60 0.69
CA GLU A 136 -15.93 14.61 1.48
C GLU A 136 -14.41 14.79 1.32
N VAL A 137 -13.95 15.16 0.11
CA VAL A 137 -12.53 15.45 -0.13
C VAL A 137 -12.13 16.74 0.60
N ALA A 138 -12.96 17.79 0.56
CA ALA A 138 -12.70 19.04 1.25
C ALA A 138 -12.57 18.82 2.76
N ASP A 139 -13.48 18.05 3.36
CA ASP A 139 -13.45 17.70 4.80
C ASP A 139 -12.18 16.88 5.15
N ALA A 140 -11.81 15.91 4.30
CA ALA A 140 -10.64 15.06 4.51
C ALA A 140 -9.30 15.84 4.46
N PHE A 141 -9.26 16.96 3.75
CA PHE A 141 -8.08 17.82 3.59
C PHE A 141 -8.30 19.24 4.17
N GLU A 142 -9.17 19.36 5.15
CA GLU A 142 -9.39 20.63 5.86
C GLU A 142 -8.06 21.15 6.47
N GLY A 143 -7.82 22.44 6.35
CA GLY A 143 -6.60 23.09 6.86
C GLY A 143 -5.32 22.85 6.02
N VAL A 144 -5.36 22.03 4.99
CA VAL A 144 -4.22 21.83 4.10
C VAL A 144 -4.08 23.03 3.14
N THR A 145 -2.93 23.71 3.19
CA THR A 145 -2.62 24.88 2.35
C THR A 145 -1.77 24.53 1.11
N ALA A 146 -1.20 23.32 1.06
CA ALA A 146 -0.41 22.85 -0.06
C ALA A 146 -1.24 22.82 -1.36
N ARG A 147 -0.67 23.32 -2.47
CA ARG A 147 -1.32 23.30 -3.79
C ARG A 147 -1.33 21.92 -4.45
N LEU A 148 -0.37 21.09 -4.11
CA LEU A 148 -0.25 19.71 -4.57
C LEU A 148 -0.28 18.79 -3.34
N VAL A 149 -1.25 17.87 -3.32
CA VAL A 149 -1.33 16.81 -2.33
C VAL A 149 -1.14 15.47 -3.02
N VAL A 150 -0.18 14.70 -2.57
CA VAL A 150 0.18 13.39 -3.15
C VAL A 150 -0.04 12.29 -2.12
N ARG A 151 -0.62 11.17 -2.54
CA ARG A 151 -0.97 10.07 -1.64
C ARG A 151 -0.83 8.69 -2.28
N GLY A 152 -0.72 7.66 -1.43
CA GLY A 152 -0.85 6.22 -1.73
C GLY A 152 -2.18 5.64 -1.25
N HIS A 153 -2.10 4.47 -0.58
CA HIS A 153 -3.13 3.78 0.20
C HIS A 153 -4.25 3.09 -0.59
N ASN A 154 -4.78 3.69 -1.64
CA ASN A 154 -5.90 3.09 -2.38
C ASN A 154 -5.48 2.29 -3.62
N HIS A 155 -4.19 2.20 -3.92
CA HIS A 155 -3.56 1.47 -5.02
C HIS A 155 -4.09 1.83 -6.42
N LEU A 156 -4.82 2.94 -6.55
CA LEU A 156 -5.39 3.39 -7.82
C LEU A 156 -4.70 4.67 -8.29
N PRO A 157 -4.01 4.67 -9.44
CA PRO A 157 -3.37 5.87 -9.96
C PRO A 157 -4.44 6.80 -10.55
N PHE A 158 -4.50 8.02 -10.06
CA PHE A 158 -5.30 9.10 -10.63
C PHE A 158 -4.81 10.46 -10.15
N HIS A 159 -5.21 11.51 -10.84
CA HIS A 159 -5.14 12.87 -10.32
C HIS A 159 -6.39 13.65 -10.70
N ARG A 160 -6.73 14.63 -9.88
CA ARG A 160 -7.86 15.55 -10.13
C ARG A 160 -7.58 16.92 -9.53
N THR A 161 -8.04 17.96 -10.20
CA THR A 161 -8.07 19.31 -9.63
C THR A 161 -9.33 19.45 -8.80
N LEU A 162 -9.18 19.89 -7.56
CA LEU A 162 -10.28 20.16 -6.64
C LEU A 162 -10.90 21.54 -6.93
N VAL A 163 -12.10 21.78 -6.40
CA VAL A 163 -12.82 23.06 -6.60
C VAL A 163 -12.06 24.28 -6.07
N ASP A 164 -11.18 24.10 -5.09
CA ASP A 164 -10.33 25.15 -4.53
C ASP A 164 -9.00 25.35 -5.30
N GLY A 165 -8.83 24.66 -6.42
CA GLY A 165 -7.66 24.73 -7.28
C GLY A 165 -6.47 23.85 -6.86
N ARG A 166 -6.57 23.10 -5.75
CA ARG A 166 -5.55 22.13 -5.36
C ARG A 166 -5.52 20.94 -6.32
N LEU A 167 -4.33 20.40 -6.58
CA LEU A 167 -4.15 19.18 -7.33
C LEU A 167 -3.99 18.01 -6.35
N LEU A 168 -4.89 17.03 -6.40
CA LEU A 168 -4.82 15.78 -5.65
C LEU A 168 -4.32 14.67 -6.57
N VAL A 169 -3.29 13.96 -6.13
CA VAL A 169 -2.63 12.86 -6.86
C VAL A 169 -2.61 11.61 -6.01
N SER A 170 -3.10 10.50 -6.52
CA SER A 170 -2.88 9.15 -6.00
C SER A 170 -1.93 8.42 -6.93
N VAL A 171 -0.81 7.92 -6.41
CA VAL A 171 0.31 7.47 -7.25
C VAL A 171 0.14 6.05 -7.80
N GLY A 172 -0.86 5.29 -7.31
CA GLY A 172 -0.97 3.85 -7.56
C GLY A 172 -0.17 3.05 -6.53
N ALA A 173 0.13 1.80 -6.83
CA ALA A 173 0.86 0.91 -5.94
C ALA A 173 2.04 0.25 -6.66
N VAL A 174 3.19 0.22 -5.98
CA VAL A 174 4.40 -0.46 -6.50
C VAL A 174 4.24 -1.97 -6.45
N GLY A 175 3.83 -2.52 -5.30
CA GLY A 175 3.85 -3.96 -5.07
C GLY A 175 2.51 -4.66 -5.23
N LEU A 176 1.40 -3.93 -5.07
CA LEU A 176 0.04 -4.45 -5.17
C LEU A 176 -0.82 -3.58 -6.10
N ALA A 177 -0.40 -3.46 -7.36
CA ALA A 177 -1.16 -2.73 -8.38
C ALA A 177 -2.52 -3.40 -8.65
N LEU A 178 -3.56 -2.58 -8.88
CA LEU A 178 -4.94 -3.03 -9.08
C LEU A 178 -5.50 -2.65 -10.45
N ALA A 179 -4.63 -2.50 -11.44
CA ALA A 179 -5.00 -2.08 -12.80
C ALA A 179 -5.26 -3.26 -13.78
N GLY A 180 -5.36 -4.49 -13.27
CA GLY A 180 -5.57 -5.70 -14.07
C GLY A 180 -4.29 -6.23 -14.74
N ARG A 181 -3.14 -5.66 -14.39
CA ARG A 181 -1.80 -6.09 -14.84
C ARG A 181 -0.81 -5.96 -13.69
N PRO A 182 0.08 -6.95 -13.49
CA PRO A 182 1.09 -6.91 -12.44
C PRO A 182 2.27 -6.02 -12.88
N GLU A 183 2.11 -4.71 -12.73
CA GLU A 183 3.13 -3.70 -13.03
C GLU A 183 3.33 -2.81 -11.80
N ALA A 184 4.57 -2.38 -11.56
CA ALA A 184 4.89 -1.47 -10.47
C ALA A 184 4.50 -0.03 -10.84
N GLN A 185 3.51 0.54 -10.14
CA GLN A 185 2.97 1.87 -10.42
C GLN A 185 3.58 2.92 -9.49
N TRP A 186 3.85 4.11 -10.05
CA TRP A 186 4.38 5.27 -9.34
C TRP A 186 4.10 6.57 -10.10
N ALA A 187 4.45 7.73 -9.54
CA ALA A 187 4.25 9.01 -10.22
C ALA A 187 5.52 9.85 -10.26
N LEU A 188 5.75 10.52 -11.39
CA LEU A 188 6.73 11.58 -11.53
C LEU A 188 6.02 12.92 -11.58
N LEU A 189 6.39 13.82 -10.67
CA LEU A 189 5.88 15.18 -10.59
C LEU A 189 6.95 16.14 -11.10
N THR A 190 6.60 17.01 -12.01
CA THR A 190 7.54 17.99 -12.58
C THR A 190 7.00 19.39 -12.39
N ARG A 191 7.79 20.28 -11.75
CA ARG A 191 7.46 21.70 -11.60
C ARG A 191 7.48 22.38 -12.97
N ALA A 192 6.41 23.05 -13.32
CA ALA A 192 6.25 23.86 -14.52
C ALA A 192 5.93 25.32 -14.13
N PRO A 193 6.07 26.29 -15.04
CA PRO A 193 5.75 27.70 -14.75
C PRO A 193 4.30 27.92 -14.29
N ASP A 194 3.38 27.08 -14.76
CA ASP A 194 1.95 27.13 -14.52
C ASP A 194 1.46 26.16 -13.42
N GLY A 195 2.37 25.47 -12.72
CA GLY A 195 2.04 24.54 -11.64
C GLY A 195 2.81 23.24 -11.69
N TRP A 196 2.16 22.12 -11.42
CA TRP A 196 2.76 20.78 -11.41
C TRP A 196 2.19 19.91 -12.53
N ARG A 197 3.06 19.22 -13.24
CA ARG A 197 2.69 18.15 -14.18
C ARG A 197 2.84 16.81 -13.50
N VAL A 198 1.84 15.94 -13.70
CA VAL A 198 1.79 14.59 -13.14
C VAL A 198 1.91 13.58 -14.27
N GLU A 199 2.88 12.69 -14.14
CA GLU A 199 3.04 11.53 -15.03
C GLU A 199 2.89 10.26 -14.18
N HIS A 200 1.77 9.54 -14.37
CA HIS A 200 1.64 8.19 -13.83
C HIS A 200 2.48 7.24 -14.68
N ARG A 201 3.25 6.41 -14.02
CA ARG A 201 4.19 5.47 -14.60
C ARG A 201 3.87 4.04 -14.17
N SER A 202 4.11 3.09 -15.06
CA SER A 202 4.00 1.65 -14.80
C SER A 202 5.23 0.97 -15.35
N GLU A 203 5.88 0.16 -14.52
CA GLU A 203 7.11 -0.56 -14.89
C GLU A 203 6.85 -2.06 -14.78
N PRO A 204 7.19 -2.84 -15.80
CA PRO A 204 7.19 -4.29 -15.69
C PRO A 204 8.28 -4.74 -14.72
N TYR A 205 8.02 -5.82 -13.99
CA TYR A 205 8.98 -6.46 -13.11
C TYR A 205 8.91 -7.99 -13.25
N ASP A 206 9.87 -8.72 -12.69
CA ASP A 206 9.88 -10.19 -12.70
C ASP A 206 8.83 -10.72 -11.71
N VAL A 207 7.60 -10.90 -12.21
CA VAL A 207 6.46 -11.42 -11.45
C VAL A 207 6.74 -12.85 -10.98
N ASP A 208 7.39 -13.68 -11.81
CA ASP A 208 7.71 -15.05 -11.43
C ASP A 208 8.72 -15.08 -10.28
N ALA A 209 9.69 -14.16 -10.25
CA ALA A 209 10.58 -14.02 -9.10
C ALA A 209 9.79 -13.61 -7.84
N ALA A 210 8.87 -12.67 -7.96
CA ALA A 210 8.02 -12.28 -6.83
C ALA A 210 7.19 -13.46 -6.32
N LEU A 211 6.58 -14.25 -7.19
CA LEU A 211 5.78 -15.43 -6.82
C LEU A 211 6.63 -16.52 -6.17
N ARG A 212 7.84 -16.78 -6.69
CA ARG A 212 8.79 -17.72 -6.04
C ARG A 212 9.10 -17.33 -4.59
N ARG A 213 9.22 -16.02 -4.29
CA ARG A 213 9.45 -15.58 -2.91
C ARG A 213 8.30 -15.95 -1.99
N PHE A 214 7.05 -15.87 -2.43
CA PHE A 214 5.91 -16.39 -1.67
C PHE A 214 6.02 -17.91 -1.44
N ASP A 215 6.41 -18.66 -2.47
CA ASP A 215 6.43 -20.13 -2.44
C ASP A 215 7.57 -20.68 -1.60
N ASP A 216 8.75 -20.03 -1.63
CA ASP A 216 10.00 -20.55 -1.05
C ASP A 216 10.27 -20.05 0.39
N SER A 217 9.63 -18.96 0.84
CA SER A 217 9.94 -18.33 2.13
C SER A 217 9.28 -18.96 3.35
N GLY A 218 8.26 -19.81 3.18
CA GLY A 218 7.38 -20.25 4.26
C GLY A 218 6.27 -19.25 4.60
N TYR A 219 6.21 -18.12 3.90
CA TYR A 219 5.21 -17.08 4.13
C TYR A 219 3.78 -17.60 3.97
N LEU A 220 3.49 -18.43 2.96
CA LEU A 220 2.14 -18.92 2.71
C LEU A 220 1.59 -19.76 3.87
N ASP A 221 2.44 -20.56 4.52
CA ASP A 221 2.07 -21.33 5.70
C ASP A 221 1.84 -20.41 6.91
N ALA A 222 2.72 -19.43 7.10
CA ALA A 222 2.62 -18.48 8.20
C ALA A 222 1.43 -17.52 8.03
N ALA A 223 1.21 -16.97 6.85
CA ALA A 223 0.18 -15.97 6.55
C ALA A 223 -1.20 -16.59 6.23
N GLY A 224 -1.25 -17.90 5.90
CA GLY A 224 -2.48 -18.65 5.65
C GLY A 224 -3.31 -18.12 4.47
N PRO A 225 -4.66 -18.15 4.59
CA PRO A 225 -5.57 -17.73 3.52
C PRO A 225 -5.28 -16.34 2.97
N MET A 226 -4.95 -15.39 3.84
CA MET A 226 -4.65 -14.02 3.43
C MET A 226 -3.35 -13.93 2.62
N GLY A 227 -2.33 -14.71 2.97
CA GLY A 227 -1.10 -14.81 2.19
C GLY A 227 -1.35 -15.30 0.75
N ARG A 228 -2.24 -16.28 0.58
CA ARG A 228 -2.63 -16.76 -0.76
C ARG A 228 -3.39 -15.71 -1.57
N LEU A 229 -4.20 -14.87 -0.93
CA LEU A 229 -4.86 -13.75 -1.60
C LEU A 229 -3.86 -12.68 -2.03
N PHE A 230 -2.91 -12.31 -1.18
CA PHE A 230 -1.83 -11.40 -1.55
C PHE A 230 -1.02 -11.93 -2.73
N ARG A 231 -0.63 -13.21 -2.69
CA ARG A 231 0.07 -13.85 -3.82
C ARG A 231 -0.74 -13.76 -5.11
N ARG A 232 -2.07 -13.95 -5.03
CA ARG A 232 -2.96 -13.85 -6.19
C ARG A 232 -3.07 -12.41 -6.70
N GLU A 233 -3.13 -11.40 -5.82
CA GLU A 233 -3.10 -9.98 -6.23
C GLU A 233 -1.80 -9.64 -6.95
N VAL A 234 -0.64 -10.07 -6.44
CA VAL A 234 0.66 -9.91 -7.10
C VAL A 234 0.69 -10.60 -8.48
N ALA A 235 0.16 -11.82 -8.58
CA ALA A 235 0.14 -12.58 -9.83
C ALA A 235 -0.74 -11.94 -10.91
N THR A 236 -1.83 -11.27 -10.53
CA THR A 236 -2.87 -10.84 -11.48
C THR A 236 -2.96 -9.32 -11.65
N GLY A 237 -2.36 -8.55 -10.74
CA GLY A 237 -2.55 -7.10 -10.68
C GLY A 237 -4.00 -6.69 -10.44
N SER A 238 -4.79 -7.55 -9.77
CA SER A 238 -6.23 -7.37 -9.61
C SER A 238 -6.66 -7.55 -8.16
N HIS A 239 -7.75 -6.88 -7.78
CA HIS A 239 -8.33 -6.99 -6.45
C HIS A 239 -8.87 -8.40 -6.13
N HIS A 240 -8.39 -8.99 -5.04
CA HIS A 240 -8.91 -10.23 -4.47
C HIS A 240 -9.27 -10.08 -2.99
N LEU A 241 -8.52 -9.30 -2.23
CA LEU A 241 -8.73 -9.10 -0.79
C LEU A 241 -10.10 -8.46 -0.47
N VAL A 242 -10.43 -7.34 -1.13
CA VAL A 242 -11.71 -6.64 -0.88
C VAL A 242 -12.91 -7.44 -1.39
N PRO A 243 -12.90 -8.02 -2.62
CA PRO A 243 -13.93 -8.96 -3.05
C PRO A 243 -14.11 -10.15 -2.11
N PHE A 244 -13.01 -10.74 -1.64
CA PHE A 244 -13.06 -11.83 -0.66
C PHE A 244 -13.70 -11.40 0.66
N ALA A 245 -13.31 -10.27 1.24
CA ALA A 245 -13.90 -9.79 2.50
C ALA A 245 -15.42 -9.60 2.40
N ARG A 246 -15.89 -9.07 1.27
CA ARG A 246 -17.34 -8.92 0.99
C ARG A 246 -18.04 -10.26 0.79
N PHE A 247 -17.38 -11.21 0.11
CA PHE A 247 -17.89 -12.56 -0.08
C PHE A 247 -17.97 -13.29 1.25
N GLU A 248 -16.91 -13.29 2.02
CA GLU A 248 -16.79 -13.98 3.31
C GLU A 248 -17.89 -13.53 4.29
N ALA A 249 -18.14 -12.23 4.41
CA ALA A 249 -19.19 -11.71 5.30
C ALA A 249 -20.57 -12.31 4.94
N ARG A 250 -20.90 -12.38 3.66
CA ARG A 250 -22.14 -12.99 3.17
C ARG A 250 -22.16 -14.52 3.34
N TRP A 251 -21.04 -15.17 3.05
CA TRP A 251 -20.88 -16.61 3.15
C TRP A 251 -21.04 -17.07 4.62
N ARG A 252 -20.41 -16.35 5.57
CA ARG A 252 -20.57 -16.63 7.01
C ARG A 252 -22.03 -16.51 7.45
N ALA A 253 -22.69 -15.44 7.06
CA ALA A 253 -24.11 -15.23 7.38
C ALA A 253 -24.99 -16.35 6.82
N ALA A 254 -24.77 -16.78 5.57
CA ALA A 254 -25.54 -17.82 4.91
C ALA A 254 -25.31 -19.22 5.52
N ASN A 255 -24.12 -19.48 6.06
CA ASN A 255 -23.75 -20.79 6.61
C ASN A 255 -23.78 -20.84 8.16
N GLY A 256 -24.22 -19.77 8.84
CA GLY A 256 -24.28 -19.69 10.30
C GLY A 256 -22.90 -19.78 10.98
N VAL A 257 -21.82 -19.36 10.29
CA VAL A 257 -20.45 -19.43 10.80
C VAL A 257 -20.14 -18.20 11.65
N VAL A 258 -19.99 -18.40 12.96
CA VAL A 258 -19.67 -17.34 13.92
C VAL A 258 -18.17 -17.33 14.28
N ALA A 259 -17.51 -18.50 14.24
CA ALA A 259 -16.10 -18.64 14.59
C ALA A 259 -15.20 -17.76 13.68
N ASP A 260 -14.30 -16.99 14.29
CA ASP A 260 -13.27 -16.24 13.59
C ASP A 260 -11.91 -16.91 13.78
N ASP A 261 -11.76 -18.07 13.13
CA ASP A 261 -10.58 -18.92 13.18
C ASP A 261 -10.08 -19.28 11.77
N ASP A 262 -8.93 -19.93 11.72
CA ASP A 262 -8.30 -20.35 10.47
C ASP A 262 -9.20 -21.31 9.67
N ALA A 263 -9.91 -22.23 10.31
CA ALA A 263 -10.75 -23.21 9.61
C ALA A 263 -11.94 -22.53 8.89
N ALA A 264 -12.57 -21.56 9.54
CA ALA A 264 -13.65 -20.80 8.95
C ALA A 264 -13.15 -19.91 7.79
N LEU A 265 -11.98 -19.30 7.93
CA LEU A 265 -11.37 -18.48 6.89
C LEU A 265 -10.95 -19.31 5.67
N GLU A 266 -10.38 -20.53 5.90
CA GLU A 266 -10.04 -21.49 4.86
C GLU A 266 -11.27 -21.96 4.08
N ALA A 267 -12.36 -22.32 4.77
CA ALA A 267 -13.60 -22.74 4.12
C ALA A 267 -14.21 -21.62 3.27
N ALA A 268 -14.20 -20.39 3.78
CA ALA A 268 -14.66 -19.23 3.03
C ALA A 268 -13.80 -18.96 1.80
N LEU A 269 -12.45 -19.06 1.91
CA LEU A 269 -11.55 -18.87 0.77
C LEU A 269 -11.76 -19.95 -0.29
N ALA A 270 -11.90 -21.21 0.09
CA ALA A 270 -12.18 -22.30 -0.85
C ALA A 270 -13.48 -22.05 -1.63
N ALA A 271 -14.54 -21.63 -0.92
CA ALA A 271 -15.83 -21.27 -1.56
C ALA A 271 -15.70 -20.07 -2.50
N PHE A 272 -14.93 -19.04 -2.11
CA PHE A 272 -14.68 -17.85 -2.94
C PHE A 272 -13.96 -18.20 -4.23
N LEU A 273 -12.89 -18.99 -4.15
CA LEU A 273 -12.11 -19.39 -5.32
C LEU A 273 -12.94 -20.26 -6.29
N SER A 274 -13.80 -21.15 -5.75
CA SER A 274 -14.71 -21.97 -6.57
C SER A 274 -15.77 -21.15 -7.29
N ALA A 275 -16.20 -20.02 -6.71
CA ALA A 275 -17.20 -19.13 -7.31
C ALA A 275 -16.60 -18.14 -8.31
N SER A 276 -15.28 -18.00 -8.36
CA SER A 276 -14.54 -17.01 -9.17
C SER A 276 -13.84 -17.64 -10.39
N GLY A 277 -13.89 -18.96 -10.54
CA GLY A 277 -13.40 -19.73 -11.70
C GLY A 277 -14.56 -20.05 -12.60
#